data_ae45ca3c2dd830675345b8df446ef95d
#
_entry.id   ae45ca3c2dd830675345b8df446ef95d
#
_cell.length_a   1.000
_cell.length_b   1.000
_cell.length_c   1.000
_cell.angle_alpha   90.00
_cell.angle_beta   90.00
_cell.angle_gamma   90.00
#
_symmetry.space_group_name_H-M   'P 1'
#
loop_
_entity.id
_entity.type
_entity.pdbx_description
1 polymer ?
#
loop_
_entity_poly.entity_id
_entity_poly.type
_entity_poly.pdbx_seq_one_letter_code
_entity_poly.pdbx_strand_id
1 'polypeptide(L)'
;AYANFVKIAMEEFGDKVKYWFTFNEPIVEPEQQFLHGVWYPYQKDFKQSINVQYNITLAHCLAVANFRKLKAEGKLCEGAKIGMINCFAPPYTKENPTPEDLEAVRMTDGLHNRWWLDVVAHGHLPQDVLDTVENDWKVEINRRPGDEAILAQGKVDWLGFNYYQPTRVQAPDSKFDENGLPCISKPYIWPERKMNVYRGWEIYPKGIYDFGMKIKKECPDLPFFISENGMGVEGEEKYMDENGTVQDDYRIEFVRDHLEWIAKA
;
A
#
# COMPACT_ATOMS: atom_id res chain seq x y z
N ALA A 1 15.09 11.25 12.28
CA ALA A 1 15.77 10.01 12.67
C ALA A 1 15.92 9.07 11.47
N TYR A 2 14.82 8.63 10.80
CA TYR A 2 14.83 7.66 9.71
C TYR A 2 15.75 8.05 8.54
N ALA A 3 15.63 9.27 8.01
CA ALA A 3 16.46 9.75 6.89
C ALA A 3 17.97 9.71 7.21
N ASN A 4 18.36 9.93 8.47
CA ASN A 4 19.75 9.82 8.91
C ASN A 4 20.21 8.36 8.96
N PHE A 5 19.36 7.46 9.48
CA PHE A 5 19.62 6.01 9.47
C PHE A 5 19.85 5.49 8.05
N VAL A 6 18.93 5.81 7.14
CA VAL A 6 19.02 5.39 5.73
C VAL A 6 20.28 5.94 5.07
N LYS A 7 20.63 7.21 5.34
CA LYS A 7 21.86 7.80 4.81
C LYS A 7 23.10 7.00 5.24
N ILE A 8 23.22 6.70 6.55
CA ILE A 8 24.34 5.92 7.09
C ILE A 8 24.38 4.52 6.45
N ALA A 9 23.24 3.83 6.37
CA ALA A 9 23.17 2.52 5.74
C ALA A 9 23.63 2.54 4.27
N MET A 10 23.23 3.57 3.52
CA MET A 10 23.64 3.73 2.12
C MET A 10 25.13 4.12 1.99
N GLU A 11 25.69 4.88 2.93
CA GLU A 11 27.11 5.22 2.96
C GLU A 11 27.98 3.99 3.26
N GLU A 12 27.53 3.08 4.14
CA GLU A 12 28.27 1.89 4.55
C GLU A 12 28.14 0.70 3.58
N PHE A 13 26.99 0.58 2.91
CA PHE A 13 26.69 -0.59 2.06
C PHE A 13 26.42 -0.25 0.60
N GLY A 14 26.53 1.02 0.21
CA GLY A 14 26.14 1.49 -1.10
C GLY A 14 26.96 0.90 -2.25
N ASP A 15 28.21 0.54 -2.02
CA ASP A 15 29.10 -0.14 -2.96
C ASP A 15 28.73 -1.62 -3.19
N LYS A 16 27.92 -2.23 -2.31
CA LYS A 16 27.54 -3.65 -2.30
C LYS A 16 26.10 -3.90 -2.67
N VAL A 17 25.20 -2.95 -2.37
CA VAL A 17 23.75 -3.10 -2.56
C VAL A 17 23.28 -2.33 -3.78
N LYS A 18 22.75 -3.07 -4.76
CA LYS A 18 22.27 -2.48 -6.01
C LYS A 18 20.81 -2.03 -5.93
N TYR A 19 19.96 -2.76 -5.19
CA TYR A 19 18.52 -2.52 -5.12
C TYR A 19 18.09 -2.16 -3.71
N TRP A 20 17.57 -0.95 -3.56
CA TRP A 20 17.17 -0.37 -2.29
C TRP A 20 15.66 -0.16 -2.24
N PHE A 21 15.07 -0.37 -1.08
CA PHE A 21 13.68 -0.02 -0.80
C PHE A 21 13.61 0.84 0.44
N THR A 22 12.80 1.89 0.39
CA THR A 22 12.64 2.80 1.53
C THR A 22 11.83 2.18 2.63
N PHE A 23 10.67 1.62 2.27
CA PHE A 23 9.73 0.97 3.18
C PHE A 23 9.14 -0.27 2.54
N ASN A 24 8.70 -1.21 3.38
CA ASN A 24 7.74 -2.24 3.06
C ASN A 24 6.41 -1.88 3.75
N GLU A 25 5.33 -1.80 2.96
CA GLU A 25 3.95 -1.57 3.42
C GLU A 25 3.78 -0.38 4.39
N PRO A 26 4.23 0.83 4.05
CA PRO A 26 4.18 1.97 4.95
C PRO A 26 2.76 2.36 5.38
N ILE A 27 1.72 1.93 4.65
CA ILE A 27 0.31 2.16 4.99
C ILE A 27 -0.15 1.34 6.20
N VAL A 28 0.45 0.17 6.43
CA VAL A 28 0.01 -0.76 7.48
C VAL A 28 0.16 -0.13 8.87
N GLU A 29 1.25 0.58 9.12
CA GLU A 29 1.49 1.24 10.41
C GLU A 29 0.36 2.21 10.82
N PRO A 30 0.03 3.26 10.04
CA PRO A 30 -1.02 4.21 10.42
C PRO A 30 -2.41 3.57 10.47
N GLU A 31 -2.71 2.59 9.60
CA GLU A 31 -3.99 1.90 9.61
C GLU A 31 -4.14 1.02 10.84
N GLN A 32 -3.18 0.15 11.14
CA GLN A 32 -3.31 -0.78 12.25
C GLN A 32 -3.21 -0.10 13.61
N GLN A 33 -2.36 0.92 13.73
CA GLN A 33 -2.15 1.63 14.98
C GLN A 33 -3.28 2.61 15.32
N PHE A 34 -3.77 3.39 14.33
CA PHE A 34 -4.63 4.56 14.59
C PHE A 34 -5.97 4.52 13.87
N LEU A 35 -6.09 3.85 12.71
CA LEU A 35 -7.39 3.73 12.04
C LEU A 35 -8.20 2.58 12.63
N HIS A 36 -7.57 1.42 12.78
CA HIS A 36 -8.22 0.22 13.32
C HIS A 36 -7.99 0.03 14.81
N GLY A 37 -6.89 0.57 15.36
CA GLY A 37 -6.55 0.46 16.77
C GLY A 37 -6.24 -0.96 17.24
N VAL A 38 -5.70 -1.82 16.35
CA VAL A 38 -5.37 -3.23 16.64
C VAL A 38 -3.90 -3.47 16.97
N TRP A 39 -3.03 -2.49 16.68
CA TRP A 39 -1.64 -2.49 17.09
C TRP A 39 -1.38 -1.39 18.11
N TYR A 40 -0.28 -1.54 18.88
CA TYR A 40 0.15 -0.49 19.79
C TYR A 40 0.27 0.86 19.07
N PRO A 41 -0.27 1.96 19.59
CA PRO A 41 -0.82 2.20 20.92
C PRO A 41 -2.30 1.83 21.10
N TYR A 42 -2.96 1.07 20.19
CA TYR A 42 -4.35 0.61 20.28
C TYR A 42 -5.38 1.76 20.34
N GLN A 43 -5.09 2.83 19.65
CA GLN A 43 -5.94 4.03 19.61
C GLN A 43 -6.71 4.09 18.29
N LYS A 44 -7.96 4.59 18.34
CA LYS A 44 -8.69 4.99 17.15
C LYS A 44 -8.66 6.51 17.07
N ASP A 45 -7.80 7.02 16.23
CA ASP A 45 -7.60 8.45 16.00
C ASP A 45 -7.29 8.68 14.51
N PHE A 46 -8.32 9.03 13.76
CA PHE A 46 -8.19 9.25 12.32
C PHE A 46 -7.22 10.39 11.99
N LYS A 47 -7.25 11.49 12.78
CA LYS A 47 -6.31 12.61 12.59
C LYS A 47 -4.87 12.15 12.77
N GLN A 48 -4.61 11.33 13.79
CA GLN A 48 -3.29 10.78 14.05
C GLN A 48 -2.87 9.81 12.93
N SER A 49 -3.78 8.95 12.45
CA SER A 49 -3.52 8.05 11.32
C SER A 49 -3.03 8.83 10.09
N ILE A 50 -3.76 9.85 9.67
CA ILE A 50 -3.38 10.71 8.52
C ILE A 50 -2.03 11.40 8.75
N ASN A 51 -1.78 11.93 9.94
CA ASN A 51 -0.52 12.62 10.22
C ASN A 51 0.69 11.67 10.32
N VAL A 52 0.49 10.45 10.80
CA VAL A 52 1.52 9.40 10.77
C VAL A 52 1.81 9.00 9.32
N GLN A 53 0.77 8.76 8.51
CA GLN A 53 0.91 8.46 7.09
C GLN A 53 1.68 9.57 6.36
N TYR A 54 1.33 10.83 6.60
CA TYR A 54 2.02 11.99 6.04
C TYR A 54 3.50 12.04 6.44
N ASN A 55 3.81 11.84 7.73
CA ASN A 55 5.20 11.85 8.20
C ASN A 55 6.04 10.69 7.64
N ILE A 56 5.46 9.49 7.48
CA ILE A 56 6.13 8.35 6.83
C ILE A 56 6.39 8.67 5.37
N THR A 57 5.44 9.34 4.69
CA THR A 57 5.62 9.81 3.31
C THR A 57 6.81 10.77 3.18
N LEU A 58 6.92 11.76 4.06
CA LEU A 58 8.08 12.66 4.07
C LEU A 58 9.39 11.92 4.37
N ALA A 59 9.35 10.93 5.26
CA ALA A 59 10.52 10.10 5.57
C ALA A 59 10.97 9.29 4.35
N HIS A 60 10.04 8.73 3.58
CA HIS A 60 10.29 8.10 2.28
C HIS A 60 10.98 9.08 1.32
N CYS A 61 10.41 10.26 1.12
CA CYS A 61 10.94 11.26 0.19
C CYS A 61 12.36 11.70 0.57
N LEU A 62 12.63 11.90 1.84
CA LEU A 62 13.97 12.22 2.35
C LEU A 62 14.97 11.07 2.13
N ALA A 63 14.53 9.82 2.24
CA ALA A 63 15.37 8.65 1.93
C ALA A 63 15.72 8.60 0.46
N VAL A 64 14.77 8.86 -0.43
CA VAL A 64 15.00 8.95 -1.88
C VAL A 64 15.98 10.09 -2.22
N ALA A 65 15.79 11.26 -1.59
CA ALA A 65 16.70 12.40 -1.77
C ALA A 65 18.15 12.05 -1.38
N ASN A 66 18.34 11.38 -0.23
CA ASN A 66 19.65 10.88 0.20
C ASN A 66 20.25 9.90 -0.81
N PHE A 67 19.47 8.96 -1.31
CA PHE A 67 19.91 8.03 -2.35
C PHE A 67 20.37 8.76 -3.62
N ARG A 68 19.57 9.69 -4.13
CA ARG A 68 19.90 10.47 -5.34
C ARG A 68 21.20 11.26 -5.15
N LYS A 69 21.38 11.87 -3.98
CA LYS A 69 22.60 12.60 -3.62
C LYS A 69 23.81 11.66 -3.61
N LEU A 70 23.77 10.55 -2.88
CA LEU A 70 24.89 9.61 -2.78
C LEU A 70 25.21 8.97 -4.13
N LYS A 71 24.21 8.70 -4.97
CA LYS A 71 24.39 8.21 -6.33
C LYS A 71 25.13 9.24 -7.19
N ALA A 72 24.76 10.52 -7.13
CA ALA A 72 25.42 11.59 -7.84
C ALA A 72 26.89 11.81 -7.36
N GLU A 73 27.17 11.54 -6.09
CA GLU A 73 28.51 11.57 -5.50
C GLU A 73 29.36 10.32 -5.84
N GLY A 74 28.82 9.35 -6.59
CA GLY A 74 29.52 8.11 -6.96
C GLY A 74 29.75 7.15 -5.77
N LYS A 75 28.96 7.28 -4.68
CA LYS A 75 29.08 6.46 -3.47
C LYS A 75 28.26 5.16 -3.51
N LEU A 76 27.44 4.98 -4.54
CA LEU A 76 26.63 3.79 -4.73
C LEU A 76 27.18 2.97 -5.91
N CYS A 77 26.93 1.66 -5.88
CA CYS A 77 27.37 0.79 -6.98
C CYS A 77 26.71 1.19 -8.31
N GLU A 78 27.34 0.81 -9.41
CA GLU A 78 26.85 1.10 -10.76
C GLU A 78 25.45 0.48 -10.96
N GLY A 79 24.56 1.28 -11.53
CA GLY A 79 23.16 0.85 -11.77
C GLY A 79 22.31 0.71 -10.51
N ALA A 80 22.76 1.27 -9.36
CA ALA A 80 21.93 1.29 -8.15
C ALA A 80 20.57 1.95 -8.38
N LYS A 81 19.51 1.32 -7.84
CA LYS A 81 18.11 1.75 -7.96
C LYS A 81 17.44 1.80 -6.60
N ILE A 82 16.48 2.74 -6.44
CA ILE A 82 15.68 2.86 -5.25
C ILE A 82 14.19 2.68 -5.58
N GLY A 83 13.48 1.97 -4.72
CA GLY A 83 12.05 1.72 -4.81
C GLY A 83 11.34 1.89 -3.48
N MET A 84 10.07 1.60 -3.49
CA MET A 84 9.22 1.36 -2.34
C MET A 84 8.40 0.09 -2.58
N ILE A 85 8.12 -0.65 -1.53
CA ILE A 85 7.20 -1.78 -1.57
C ILE A 85 5.93 -1.36 -0.81
N ASN A 86 4.76 -1.53 -1.41
CA ASN A 86 3.50 -1.26 -0.73
C ASN A 86 2.47 -2.37 -0.93
N CYS A 87 1.61 -2.52 0.06
CA CYS A 87 0.43 -3.37 -0.02
C CYS A 87 -0.66 -2.61 -0.79
N PHE A 88 -0.99 -3.09 -1.99
CA PHE A 88 -2.05 -2.49 -2.77
C PHE A 88 -3.27 -3.42 -2.80
N ALA A 89 -4.42 -2.85 -2.48
CA ALA A 89 -5.69 -3.56 -2.45
C ALA A 89 -6.71 -2.80 -3.34
N PRO A 90 -6.91 -3.23 -4.59
CA PRO A 90 -7.86 -2.56 -5.47
C PRO A 90 -9.27 -2.60 -4.87
N PRO A 91 -9.94 -1.44 -4.73
CA PRO A 91 -11.28 -1.40 -4.17
C PRO A 91 -12.33 -1.73 -5.23
N TYR A 92 -13.31 -2.55 -4.84
CA TYR A 92 -14.47 -2.90 -5.64
C TYR A 92 -15.76 -2.63 -4.86
N THR A 93 -16.85 -2.38 -5.59
CA THR A 93 -18.19 -2.23 -5.04
C THR A 93 -19.19 -3.09 -5.81
N LYS A 94 -20.48 -2.93 -5.51
CA LYS A 94 -21.57 -3.67 -6.19
C LYS A 94 -21.72 -3.27 -7.67
N GLU A 95 -22.40 -4.10 -8.47
CA GLU A 95 -22.55 -3.90 -9.92
C GLU A 95 -23.27 -2.60 -10.30
N ASN A 96 -24.28 -2.20 -9.52
CA ASN A 96 -25.03 -0.97 -9.74
C ASN A 96 -24.76 0.00 -8.58
N PRO A 97 -23.58 0.64 -8.55
CA PRO A 97 -23.18 1.50 -7.45
C PRO A 97 -23.95 2.82 -7.45
N THR A 98 -24.29 3.32 -6.28
CA THR A 98 -24.74 4.71 -6.12
C THR A 98 -23.56 5.68 -6.20
N PRO A 99 -23.80 7.00 -6.36
CA PRO A 99 -22.72 7.98 -6.27
C PRO A 99 -21.94 7.91 -4.95
N GLU A 100 -22.60 7.60 -3.84
CA GLU A 100 -22.00 7.44 -2.52
C GLU A 100 -21.12 6.17 -2.44
N ASP A 101 -21.51 5.09 -3.12
CA ASP A 101 -20.66 3.88 -3.23
C ASP A 101 -19.38 4.18 -4.03
N LEU A 102 -19.50 4.94 -5.12
CA LEU A 102 -18.34 5.36 -5.91
C LEU A 102 -17.43 6.29 -5.13
N GLU A 103 -17.99 7.16 -4.30
CA GLU A 103 -17.21 8.01 -3.39
C GLU A 103 -16.46 7.19 -2.34
N ALA A 104 -17.12 6.16 -1.77
CA ALA A 104 -16.46 5.23 -0.85
C ALA A 104 -15.29 4.49 -1.52
N VAL A 105 -15.45 4.05 -2.78
CA VAL A 105 -14.36 3.46 -3.60
C VAL A 105 -13.24 4.48 -3.81
N ARG A 106 -13.57 5.71 -4.23
CA ARG A 106 -12.60 6.76 -4.50
C ARG A 106 -11.74 7.08 -3.28
N MET A 107 -12.38 7.23 -2.12
CA MET A 107 -11.67 7.58 -0.89
C MET A 107 -10.86 6.40 -0.34
N THR A 108 -11.38 5.18 -0.42
CA THR A 108 -10.62 3.97 -0.06
C THR A 108 -9.39 3.81 -0.94
N ASP A 109 -9.54 3.93 -2.27
CA ASP A 109 -8.41 3.93 -3.21
C ASP A 109 -7.44 5.09 -2.93
N GLY A 110 -8.00 6.26 -2.67
CA GLY A 110 -7.25 7.48 -2.41
C GLY A 110 -6.30 7.37 -1.22
N LEU A 111 -6.81 6.94 -0.09
CA LEU A 111 -6.05 6.86 1.17
C LEU A 111 -5.11 5.65 1.20
N HIS A 112 -5.57 4.49 0.70
CA HIS A 112 -4.80 3.25 0.78
C HIS A 112 -3.80 3.09 -0.37
N ASN A 113 -4.23 3.37 -1.62
CA ASN A 113 -3.41 3.09 -2.81
C ASN A 113 -2.80 4.37 -3.42
N ARG A 114 -3.65 5.34 -3.83
CA ARG A 114 -3.21 6.53 -4.59
C ARG A 114 -2.29 7.44 -3.79
N TRP A 115 -2.48 7.54 -2.48
CA TRP A 115 -1.58 8.30 -1.62
C TRP A 115 -0.12 7.92 -1.85
N TRP A 116 0.17 6.65 -1.92
CA TRP A 116 1.52 6.13 -2.13
C TRP A 116 1.92 6.13 -3.60
N LEU A 117 1.01 5.71 -4.48
CA LEU A 117 1.29 5.64 -5.92
C LEU A 117 1.62 7.02 -6.50
N ASP A 118 0.86 8.05 -6.15
CA ASP A 118 1.07 9.42 -6.65
C ASP A 118 2.42 9.98 -6.15
N VAL A 119 2.81 9.71 -4.92
CA VAL A 119 4.11 10.13 -4.39
C VAL A 119 5.25 9.45 -5.11
N VAL A 120 5.23 8.13 -5.25
CA VAL A 120 6.36 7.38 -5.85
C VAL A 120 6.47 7.56 -7.36
N ALA A 121 5.38 7.85 -8.05
CA ALA A 121 5.34 8.09 -9.49
C ALA A 121 5.51 9.58 -9.85
N HIS A 122 4.84 10.47 -9.13
CA HIS A 122 4.66 11.86 -9.51
C HIS A 122 5.29 12.86 -8.53
N GLY A 123 5.57 12.48 -7.30
CA GLY A 123 6.17 13.33 -6.27
C GLY A 123 5.19 14.32 -5.63
N HIS A 124 3.92 13.98 -5.59
CA HIS A 124 2.87 14.75 -4.89
C HIS A 124 1.83 13.82 -4.30
N LEU A 125 1.02 14.34 -3.39
CA LEU A 125 -0.14 13.65 -2.83
C LEU A 125 -1.39 13.87 -3.72
N PRO A 126 -2.39 12.97 -3.69
CA PRO A 126 -3.64 13.14 -4.44
C PRO A 126 -4.47 14.30 -3.88
N GLN A 127 -4.56 15.40 -4.61
CA GLN A 127 -5.19 16.65 -4.14
C GLN A 127 -6.67 16.45 -3.78
N ASP A 128 -7.41 15.67 -4.57
CA ASP A 128 -8.83 15.40 -4.31
C ASP A 128 -9.07 14.64 -2.99
N VAL A 129 -8.12 13.82 -2.56
CA VAL A 129 -8.14 13.15 -1.25
C VAL A 129 -7.83 14.13 -0.14
N LEU A 130 -6.80 14.98 -0.33
CA LEU A 130 -6.46 16.03 0.64
C LEU A 130 -7.62 16.99 0.85
N ASP A 131 -8.29 17.40 -0.24
CA ASP A 131 -9.46 18.31 -0.17
C ASP A 131 -10.59 17.69 0.68
N THR A 132 -10.88 16.41 0.50
CA THR A 132 -11.88 15.71 1.33
C THR A 132 -11.43 15.63 2.78
N VAL A 133 -10.19 15.24 3.04
CA VAL A 133 -9.64 15.12 4.40
C VAL A 133 -9.69 16.47 5.14
N GLU A 134 -9.25 17.54 4.51
CA GLU A 134 -9.14 18.85 5.17
C GLU A 134 -10.43 19.65 5.16
N ASN A 135 -11.18 19.62 4.03
CA ASN A 135 -12.36 20.47 3.88
C ASN A 135 -13.66 19.82 4.34
N ASP A 136 -13.85 18.50 4.08
CA ASP A 136 -15.08 17.80 4.44
C ASP A 136 -14.99 17.18 5.83
N TRP A 137 -13.86 16.51 6.13
CA TRP A 137 -13.66 15.83 7.40
C TRP A 137 -13.00 16.71 8.48
N LYS A 138 -12.53 17.91 8.10
CA LYS A 138 -11.91 18.88 9.01
C LYS A 138 -10.67 18.32 9.74
N VAL A 139 -9.95 17.44 9.08
CA VAL A 139 -8.70 16.87 9.60
C VAL A 139 -7.53 17.71 9.13
N GLU A 140 -6.87 18.37 10.06
CA GLU A 140 -5.67 19.16 9.78
C GLU A 140 -4.45 18.26 9.58
N ILE A 141 -3.76 18.43 8.46
CA ILE A 141 -2.48 17.80 8.17
C ILE A 141 -1.35 18.73 8.65
N ASN A 142 -0.47 18.23 9.50
CA ASN A 142 0.63 19.00 10.10
C ASN A 142 1.76 19.30 9.10
N ARG A 143 1.44 20.05 8.04
CA ARG A 143 2.41 20.48 7.02
C ARG A 143 3.39 21.49 7.59
N ARG A 144 4.62 21.47 7.08
CA ARG A 144 5.68 22.43 7.41
C ARG A 144 6.12 23.16 6.15
N PRO A 145 6.62 24.40 6.29
CA PRO A 145 7.23 25.08 5.16
C PRO A 145 8.34 24.23 4.53
N GLY A 146 8.26 24.00 3.22
CA GLY A 146 9.23 23.19 2.47
C GLY A 146 8.84 21.74 2.26
N ASP A 147 7.78 21.22 2.88
CA ASP A 147 7.34 19.82 2.71
C ASP A 147 7.01 19.49 1.25
N GLU A 148 6.45 20.44 0.47
CA GLU A 148 6.20 20.24 -0.97
C GLU A 148 7.48 19.95 -1.76
N ALA A 149 8.56 20.66 -1.45
CA ALA A 149 9.86 20.39 -2.07
C ALA A 149 10.45 19.04 -1.67
N ILE A 150 10.12 18.55 -0.46
CA ILE A 150 10.48 17.21 0.01
C ILE A 150 9.64 16.17 -0.76
N LEU A 151 8.33 16.35 -0.85
CA LEU A 151 7.43 15.44 -1.58
C LEU A 151 7.86 15.26 -3.03
N ALA A 152 8.27 16.33 -3.71
CA ALA A 152 8.78 16.28 -5.09
C ALA A 152 10.00 15.36 -5.27
N GLN A 153 10.73 15.01 -4.21
CA GLN A 153 11.85 14.07 -4.23
C GLN A 153 11.44 12.60 -4.13
N GLY A 154 10.15 12.30 -3.89
CA GLY A 154 9.66 10.96 -3.57
C GLY A 154 9.64 9.97 -4.74
N LYS A 155 9.93 10.41 -5.97
CA LYS A 155 9.88 9.56 -7.17
C LYS A 155 10.95 8.47 -7.17
N VAL A 156 10.49 7.22 -7.38
CA VAL A 156 11.35 6.03 -7.34
C VAL A 156 11.69 5.49 -8.73
N ASP A 157 12.64 4.55 -8.79
CA ASP A 157 13.02 3.87 -10.04
C ASP A 157 12.17 2.65 -10.35
N TRP A 158 11.49 2.10 -9.34
CA TRP A 158 10.63 0.91 -9.44
C TRP A 158 9.76 0.74 -8.21
N LEU A 159 8.68 -0.05 -8.36
CA LEU A 159 7.67 -0.26 -7.31
C LEU A 159 7.53 -1.75 -7.01
N GLY A 160 7.59 -2.13 -5.74
CA GLY A 160 7.16 -3.43 -5.26
C GLY A 160 5.66 -3.40 -4.96
N PHE A 161 4.95 -4.43 -5.40
CA PHE A 161 3.52 -4.57 -5.24
C PHE A 161 3.22 -5.86 -4.45
N ASN A 162 2.88 -5.70 -3.17
CA ASN A 162 2.35 -6.79 -2.35
C ASN A 162 0.86 -6.90 -2.62
N TYR A 163 0.40 -8.10 -3.03
CA TYR A 163 -1.01 -8.36 -3.27
C TYR A 163 -1.47 -9.64 -2.60
N TYR A 164 -2.52 -9.54 -1.79
CA TYR A 164 -3.13 -10.67 -1.11
C TYR A 164 -4.62 -10.79 -1.36
N GLN A 165 -5.33 -9.65 -1.39
CA GLN A 165 -6.78 -9.59 -1.53
C GLN A 165 -7.24 -8.24 -2.06
N PRO A 166 -8.46 -8.16 -2.64
CA PRO A 166 -9.09 -6.88 -2.94
C PRO A 166 -9.67 -6.26 -1.67
N THR A 167 -10.05 -4.99 -1.76
CA THR A 167 -10.92 -4.35 -0.78
C THR A 167 -12.32 -4.21 -1.36
N ARG A 168 -13.34 -4.73 -0.66
CA ARG A 168 -14.73 -4.60 -1.09
C ARG A 168 -15.44 -3.59 -0.22
N VAL A 169 -15.97 -2.52 -0.83
CA VAL A 169 -16.54 -1.37 -0.13
C VAL A 169 -17.87 -0.92 -0.71
N GLN A 170 -18.67 -0.28 0.11
CA GLN A 170 -19.86 0.45 -0.26
C GLN A 170 -20.00 1.69 0.64
N ALA A 171 -20.97 2.54 0.33
CA ALA A 171 -21.24 3.74 1.12
C ALA A 171 -21.40 3.42 2.61
N PRO A 172 -20.82 4.21 3.51
CA PRO A 172 -21.06 4.08 4.95
C PRO A 172 -22.48 4.48 5.30
N ASP A 173 -22.99 4.04 6.46
CA ASP A 173 -24.35 4.38 6.91
C ASP A 173 -24.45 5.84 7.38
N SER A 174 -23.32 6.45 7.74
CA SER A 174 -23.20 7.85 8.15
C SER A 174 -21.85 8.41 7.75
N LYS A 175 -21.73 9.74 7.63
CA LYS A 175 -20.46 10.41 7.33
C LYS A 175 -19.46 10.36 8.49
N PHE A 176 -19.98 10.31 9.71
CA PHE A 176 -19.17 10.24 10.93
C PHE A 176 -19.78 9.19 11.87
N ASP A 177 -18.92 8.53 12.64
CA ASP A 177 -19.34 7.61 13.68
C ASP A 177 -19.84 8.36 14.96
N GLU A 178 -20.20 7.63 15.98
CA GLU A 178 -20.69 8.17 17.26
C GLU A 178 -19.62 9.03 18.02
N ASN A 179 -18.35 8.87 17.69
CA ASN A 179 -17.23 9.62 18.23
C ASN A 179 -16.81 10.79 17.34
N GLY A 180 -17.52 11.02 16.23
CA GLY A 180 -17.20 12.08 15.26
C GLY A 180 -16.04 11.74 14.35
N LEU A 181 -15.63 10.47 14.24
CA LEU A 181 -14.59 10.03 13.32
C LEU A 181 -15.18 9.81 11.92
N PRO A 182 -14.47 10.20 10.84
CA PRO A 182 -14.94 9.99 9.48
C PRO A 182 -15.16 8.52 9.16
N CYS A 183 -16.31 8.20 8.58
CA CYS A 183 -16.61 6.88 8.04
C CYS A 183 -16.32 6.88 6.54
N ILE A 184 -15.19 6.29 6.14
CA ILE A 184 -14.74 6.27 4.74
C ILE A 184 -15.65 5.37 3.90
N SER A 185 -15.92 4.16 4.40
CA SER A 185 -16.70 3.12 3.72
C SER A 185 -17.14 2.07 4.74
N LYS A 186 -18.05 1.20 4.32
CA LYS A 186 -18.32 -0.06 5.03
C LYS A 186 -18.07 -1.24 4.10
N PRO A 187 -17.79 -2.45 4.65
CA PRO A 187 -17.56 -3.63 3.83
C PRO A 187 -18.75 -3.95 2.92
N TYR A 188 -18.48 -4.27 1.66
CA TYR A 188 -19.42 -4.88 0.75
C TYR A 188 -19.15 -6.39 0.67
N ILE A 189 -20.14 -7.20 0.88
CA ILE A 189 -20.05 -8.65 0.82
C ILE A 189 -20.47 -9.11 -0.57
N TRP A 190 -19.48 -9.40 -1.43
CA TRP A 190 -19.75 -9.97 -2.75
C TRP A 190 -20.23 -11.42 -2.62
N PRO A 191 -21.42 -11.75 -3.15
CA PRO A 191 -22.02 -13.09 -2.97
C PRO A 191 -21.18 -14.25 -3.52
N GLU A 192 -20.39 -14.00 -4.59
CA GLU A 192 -19.59 -15.02 -5.29
C GLU A 192 -18.14 -15.10 -4.80
N ARG A 193 -17.81 -14.40 -3.70
CA ARG A 193 -16.44 -14.36 -3.19
C ARG A 193 -15.94 -15.75 -2.77
N LYS A 194 -14.71 -16.10 -3.19
CA LYS A 194 -13.96 -17.24 -2.66
C LYS A 194 -13.12 -16.76 -1.48
N MET A 195 -13.22 -17.41 -0.33
CA MET A 195 -12.54 -16.97 0.90
C MET A 195 -11.43 -17.92 1.29
N ASN A 196 -10.28 -17.37 1.67
CA ASN A 196 -9.34 -18.04 2.54
C ASN A 196 -9.89 -17.99 3.97
N VAL A 197 -10.49 -19.09 4.40
CA VAL A 197 -11.19 -19.19 5.71
C VAL A 197 -10.26 -19.00 6.91
N TYR A 198 -8.95 -19.27 6.75
CA TYR A 198 -7.97 -19.19 7.83
C TYR A 198 -7.57 -17.74 8.17
N ARG A 199 -7.56 -16.87 7.15
CA ARG A 199 -7.20 -15.45 7.30
C ARG A 199 -8.40 -14.52 7.18
N GLY A 200 -9.55 -15.02 6.70
CA GLY A 200 -10.70 -14.20 6.38
C GLY A 200 -10.50 -13.29 5.15
N TRP A 201 -9.51 -13.62 4.30
CA TRP A 201 -9.18 -12.85 3.11
C TRP A 201 -9.83 -13.43 1.86
N GLU A 202 -10.29 -12.55 0.97
CA GLU A 202 -10.85 -12.96 -0.31
C GLU A 202 -9.75 -13.43 -1.27
N ILE A 203 -9.93 -14.59 -1.89
CA ILE A 203 -9.07 -15.07 -2.98
C ILE A 203 -9.60 -14.51 -4.29
N TYR A 204 -8.94 -13.51 -4.84
CA TYR A 204 -9.35 -12.83 -6.06
C TYR A 204 -8.15 -12.52 -6.97
N PRO A 205 -7.68 -13.51 -7.74
CA PRO A 205 -6.48 -13.39 -8.56
C PRO A 205 -6.54 -12.25 -9.59
N LYS A 206 -7.74 -11.95 -10.12
CA LYS A 206 -7.92 -10.85 -11.08
C LYS A 206 -7.53 -9.48 -10.51
N GLY A 207 -7.60 -9.28 -9.19
CA GLY A 207 -7.23 -8.00 -8.57
C GLY A 207 -5.79 -7.58 -8.83
N ILE A 208 -4.87 -8.54 -8.91
CA ILE A 208 -3.46 -8.26 -9.22
C ILE A 208 -3.30 -7.70 -10.65
N TYR A 209 -4.08 -8.24 -11.61
CA TYR A 209 -4.13 -7.73 -12.98
C TYR A 209 -4.75 -6.33 -13.03
N ASP A 210 -5.92 -6.15 -12.40
CA ASP A 210 -6.64 -4.87 -12.45
C ASP A 210 -5.78 -3.74 -11.90
N PHE A 211 -5.07 -3.98 -10.78
CA PHE A 211 -4.17 -2.98 -10.21
C PHE A 211 -2.89 -2.78 -11.05
N GLY A 212 -2.32 -3.85 -11.59
CA GLY A 212 -1.20 -3.76 -12.52
C GLY A 212 -1.54 -2.91 -13.76
N MET A 213 -2.74 -3.09 -14.33
CA MET A 213 -3.22 -2.27 -15.45
C MET A 213 -3.48 -0.81 -15.04
N LYS A 214 -3.90 -0.56 -13.79
CA LYS A 214 -4.01 0.79 -13.23
C LYS A 214 -2.63 1.45 -13.17
N ILE A 215 -1.62 0.80 -12.63
CA ILE A 215 -0.23 1.32 -12.61
C ILE A 215 0.24 1.62 -14.03
N LYS A 216 0.08 0.68 -14.95
CA LYS A 216 0.51 0.84 -16.36
C LYS A 216 -0.16 2.04 -17.04
N LYS A 217 -1.43 2.31 -16.72
CA LYS A 217 -2.19 3.45 -17.27
C LYS A 217 -1.81 4.78 -16.64
N GLU A 218 -1.69 4.84 -15.31
CA GLU A 218 -1.53 6.08 -14.55
C GLU A 218 -0.05 6.47 -14.39
N CYS A 219 0.84 5.47 -14.41
CA CYS A 219 2.28 5.62 -14.18
C CYS A 219 3.09 4.80 -15.21
N PRO A 220 2.96 5.08 -16.53
CA PRO A 220 3.51 4.22 -17.59
C PRO A 220 5.03 4.04 -17.54
N ASP A 221 5.74 5.01 -16.96
CA ASP A 221 7.21 4.99 -16.85
C ASP A 221 7.71 4.35 -15.54
N LEU A 222 6.80 3.90 -14.66
CA LEU A 222 7.16 3.28 -13.39
C LEU A 222 7.10 1.74 -13.52
N PRO A 223 8.25 1.06 -13.67
CA PRO A 223 8.27 -0.40 -13.67
C PRO A 223 7.89 -0.92 -12.28
N PHE A 224 7.13 -2.02 -12.25
CA PHE A 224 6.77 -2.68 -11.01
C PHE A 224 6.99 -4.19 -11.08
N PHE A 225 7.03 -4.82 -9.93
CA PHE A 225 7.06 -6.27 -9.79
C PHE A 225 6.20 -6.68 -8.60
N ILE A 226 5.75 -7.92 -8.58
CA ILE A 226 5.05 -8.48 -7.43
C ILE A 226 6.09 -8.90 -6.40
N SER A 227 6.14 -8.17 -5.30
CA SER A 227 7.10 -8.41 -4.21
C SER A 227 6.60 -9.44 -3.22
N GLU A 228 5.27 -9.51 -3.00
CA GLU A 228 4.65 -10.50 -2.14
C GLU A 228 3.30 -10.94 -2.70
N ASN A 229 3.05 -12.26 -2.62
CA ASN A 229 1.75 -12.88 -2.86
C ASN A 229 1.73 -14.22 -2.15
N GLY A 230 0.59 -14.63 -1.61
CA GLY A 230 0.49 -15.89 -0.90
C GLY A 230 -0.78 -16.02 -0.07
N MET A 231 -0.92 -17.15 0.61
CA MET A 231 -2.01 -17.40 1.53
C MET A 231 -1.53 -18.10 2.80
N GLY A 232 -2.02 -17.64 3.95
CA GLY A 232 -1.84 -18.32 5.23
C GLY A 232 -2.86 -19.45 5.38
N VAL A 233 -2.41 -20.58 5.94
CA VAL A 233 -3.26 -21.72 6.28
C VAL A 233 -2.93 -22.14 7.70
N GLU A 234 -3.95 -22.43 8.49
CA GLU A 234 -3.81 -22.90 9.87
C GLU A 234 -3.99 -24.42 9.94
N GLY A 235 -3.23 -25.06 10.82
CA GLY A 235 -3.32 -26.52 11.04
C GLY A 235 -2.86 -27.30 9.82
N GLU A 236 -1.69 -26.99 9.28
CA GLU A 236 -1.14 -27.61 8.07
C GLU A 236 -0.71 -29.06 8.30
N GLU A 237 -0.62 -29.51 9.55
CA GLU A 237 -0.31 -30.89 9.93
C GLU A 237 -1.26 -31.92 9.27
N LYS A 238 -2.52 -31.50 9.02
CA LYS A 238 -3.52 -32.34 8.33
C LYS A 238 -3.22 -32.58 6.85
N TYR A 239 -2.31 -31.81 6.27
CA TYR A 239 -1.85 -31.96 4.89
C TYR A 239 -0.49 -32.62 4.79
N MET A 240 0.12 -33.06 5.90
CA MET A 240 1.38 -33.78 5.89
C MET A 240 1.19 -35.20 5.38
N ASP A 241 2.14 -35.65 4.56
CA ASP A 241 2.30 -37.05 4.17
C ASP A 241 3.03 -37.85 5.26
N GLU A 242 3.25 -39.14 5.01
CA GLU A 242 3.95 -40.05 5.90
C GLU A 242 5.42 -39.68 6.18
N ASN A 243 6.01 -38.82 5.33
CA ASN A 243 7.38 -38.33 5.47
C ASN A 243 7.45 -36.98 6.19
N GLY A 244 6.31 -36.41 6.63
CA GLY A 244 6.22 -35.13 7.26
C GLY A 244 6.27 -33.95 6.28
N THR A 245 6.08 -34.18 4.98
CA THR A 245 6.03 -33.14 3.95
C THR A 245 4.61 -32.63 3.77
N VAL A 246 4.41 -31.32 3.88
CA VAL A 246 3.10 -30.70 3.64
C VAL A 246 2.77 -30.77 2.15
N GLN A 247 1.63 -31.37 1.81
CA GLN A 247 1.09 -31.41 0.45
C GLN A 247 0.35 -30.10 0.19
N ASP A 248 1.03 -29.16 -0.45
CA ASP A 248 0.67 -27.74 -0.51
C ASP A 248 -0.13 -27.38 -1.79
N ASP A 249 -0.92 -28.31 -2.33
CA ASP A 249 -1.67 -28.14 -3.59
C ASP A 249 -2.57 -26.89 -3.58
N TYR A 250 -3.15 -26.56 -2.44
CA TYR A 250 -4.00 -25.37 -2.28
C TYR A 250 -3.22 -24.05 -2.47
N ARG A 251 -1.93 -23.97 -2.07
CA ARG A 251 -1.07 -22.82 -2.37
C ARG A 251 -0.56 -22.83 -3.79
N ILE A 252 -0.26 -24.01 -4.33
CA ILE A 252 0.13 -24.16 -5.73
C ILE A 252 -0.99 -23.66 -6.64
N GLU A 253 -2.25 -24.04 -6.37
CA GLU A 253 -3.42 -23.53 -7.08
C GLU A 253 -3.54 -22.01 -6.95
N PHE A 254 -3.45 -21.48 -5.72
CA PHE A 254 -3.51 -20.05 -5.46
C PHE A 254 -2.46 -19.27 -6.24
N VAL A 255 -1.19 -19.69 -6.18
CA VAL A 255 -0.07 -19.03 -6.88
C VAL A 255 -0.24 -19.14 -8.39
N ARG A 256 -0.60 -20.32 -8.92
CA ARG A 256 -0.87 -20.50 -10.35
C ARG A 256 -1.92 -19.55 -10.86
N ASP A 257 -3.06 -19.46 -10.18
CA ASP A 257 -4.18 -18.60 -10.57
C ASP A 257 -3.76 -17.11 -10.60
N HIS A 258 -2.94 -16.67 -9.64
CA HIS A 258 -2.39 -15.31 -9.64
C HIS A 258 -1.38 -15.09 -10.77
N LEU A 259 -0.48 -16.05 -11.03
CA LEU A 259 0.49 -15.97 -12.14
C LEU A 259 -0.18 -15.91 -13.50
N GLU A 260 -1.28 -16.64 -13.70
CA GLU A 260 -2.07 -16.58 -14.94
C GLU A 260 -2.64 -15.17 -15.19
N TRP A 261 -3.03 -14.44 -14.16
CA TRP A 261 -3.50 -13.07 -14.28
C TRP A 261 -2.35 -12.07 -14.48
N ILE A 262 -1.21 -12.27 -13.81
CA ILE A 262 -0.02 -11.45 -14.02
C ILE A 262 0.47 -11.59 -15.47
N ALA A 263 0.46 -12.78 -16.02
CA ALA A 263 0.90 -13.02 -17.40
C ALA A 263 0.02 -12.33 -18.46
N LYS A 264 -1.17 -11.85 -18.09
CA LYS A 264 -2.08 -11.07 -18.95
C LYS A 264 -1.83 -9.56 -18.88
N ALA A 265 -1.11 -9.06 -17.85
CA ALA A 265 -0.79 -7.66 -17.67
C ALA A 265 0.47 -7.25 -18.43
#